data_2682de9c5a901bb980d6f811807681a8
#
_entry.id   2682de9c5a901bb980d6f811807681a8
#
_cell.length_a   1.000
_cell.length_b   1.000
_cell.length_c   1.000
_cell.angle_alpha   90.00
_cell.angle_beta   90.00
_cell.angle_gamma   90.00
#
_symmetry.space_group_name_H-M   'P 1'
#
loop_
_entity.id
_entity.type
_entity.pdbx_description
1 polymer ?
#
loop_
_entity_poly.entity_id
_entity_poly.type
_entity_poly.pdbx_seq_one_letter_code
_entity_poly.pdbx_strand_id
1 'polypeptide(L)'
;MIFFKLWCQLKFAEILKAYQKSAKGKRRSLNCAKFESQLGLELTNLCNEVNNRSYRPGISRCFAVLNPKPREIWAAHYRDRVIHHIIVSHVEPIYERSFSSKSFACRRGMGHHACMNDLSHQVRKVSRGGRVTVWALKLDIESFFVTIDRMILKNLMLEKVKHPEIRWLIEQNFSIDPRLHFKFSGWREHLDKVPKNKSWLSYSENQGIPIGNLTSQFGANLYLNALDHFIERELKPQGFLRYMDDILILASSKDKLNGIEEMVDSWLQKNRNQKLNRAKKYLVPLTSGLDYLGFKVKQIFEPKNPLMILPSKKKKFTLVKDFRKLRDWNWNIMFFPHELAFFDKTAHRKKLSSVNSRLGMIKNTKSFTHRKATIENFLRPEQQREIGRELLKVKGSFTSLKYDG
;
A
#
# COMPACT_ATOMS: atom_id res chain seq x y z
N MET A 1 0.88 43.84 8.71
CA MET A 1 0.31 42.90 7.74
C MET A 1 1.32 42.30 6.78
N ILE A 2 2.32 43.04 6.31
CA ILE A 2 3.36 42.55 5.38
C ILE A 2 4.30 41.52 6.04
N PHE A 3 4.72 41.71 7.29
CA PHE A 3 5.59 40.79 8.03
C PHE A 3 4.94 39.42 8.30
N PHE A 4 3.63 39.35 8.51
CA PHE A 4 2.90 38.09 8.72
C PHE A 4 2.82 37.24 7.44
N LYS A 5 2.81 37.90 6.27
CA LYS A 5 2.78 37.27 4.95
C LYS A 5 4.08 36.52 4.61
N LEU A 6 5.23 37.07 5.05
CA LEU A 6 6.56 36.48 4.82
C LEU A 6 6.84 35.20 5.66
N TRP A 7 6.22 35.08 6.83
CA TRP A 7 6.40 33.93 7.74
C TRP A 7 5.57 32.72 7.33
N CYS A 8 4.56 32.92 6.51
CA CYS A 8 3.64 31.85 6.07
C CYS A 8 3.97 31.28 4.69
N GLN A 9 4.92 31.87 3.95
CA GLN A 9 5.27 31.40 2.61
C GLN A 9 6.07 30.10 2.66
N LEU A 10 5.78 29.20 1.72
CA LEU A 10 6.60 28.00 1.52
C LEU A 10 7.95 28.37 0.92
N LYS A 11 9.02 27.91 1.56
CA LYS A 11 10.39 28.15 1.08
C LYS A 11 10.71 27.25 -0.09
N PHE A 12 11.51 27.74 -1.05
CA PHE A 12 12.00 26.94 -2.18
C PHE A 12 12.62 25.61 -1.74
N ALA A 13 13.36 25.61 -0.62
CA ALA A 13 13.98 24.40 -0.05
C ALA A 13 12.95 23.31 0.34
N GLU A 14 11.74 23.70 0.75
CA GLU A 14 10.68 22.72 1.08
C GLU A 14 10.11 22.08 -0.18
N ILE A 15 9.95 22.86 -1.25
CA ILE A 15 9.49 22.38 -2.55
C ILE A 15 10.55 21.47 -3.19
N LEU A 16 11.83 21.85 -3.11
CA LEU A 16 12.93 21.00 -3.56
C LEU A 16 12.97 19.65 -2.79
N LYS A 17 12.81 19.69 -1.47
CA LYS A 17 12.75 18.49 -0.63
C LYS A 17 11.54 17.61 -0.98
N ALA A 18 10.39 18.20 -1.28
CA ALA A 18 9.20 17.47 -1.71
C ALA A 18 9.40 16.83 -3.09
N TYR A 19 10.02 17.53 -4.02
CA TYR A 19 10.43 16.97 -5.31
C TYR A 19 11.37 15.78 -5.12
N GLN A 20 12.44 15.91 -4.33
CA GLN A 20 13.39 14.82 -4.07
C GLN A 20 12.69 13.56 -3.55
N LYS A 21 11.70 13.74 -2.64
CA LYS A 21 10.86 12.62 -2.16
C LYS A 21 10.01 12.02 -3.29
N SER A 22 9.42 12.86 -4.14
CA SER A 22 8.57 12.42 -5.26
C SER A 22 9.35 11.67 -6.33
N ALA A 23 10.61 12.04 -6.57
CA ALA A 23 11.50 11.47 -7.58
C ALA A 23 12.14 10.13 -7.12
N LYS A 24 12.16 9.85 -5.80
CA LYS A 24 12.77 8.65 -5.26
C LYS A 24 12.18 7.37 -5.87
N GLY A 25 13.03 6.61 -6.58
CA GLY A 25 12.66 5.37 -7.29
C GLY A 25 11.81 5.58 -8.55
N LYS A 26 11.62 6.85 -9.00
CA LYS A 26 10.79 7.19 -10.18
C LYS A 26 11.52 7.96 -11.27
N ARG A 27 12.80 8.30 -11.11
CA ARG A 27 13.59 9.08 -12.07
C ARG A 27 13.63 8.50 -13.48
N ARG A 28 13.50 7.17 -13.62
CA ARG A 28 13.43 6.50 -14.93
C ARG A 28 12.06 6.61 -15.62
N SER A 29 11.05 7.18 -14.98
CA SER A 29 9.75 7.40 -15.62
C SER A 29 9.79 8.63 -16.51
N LEU A 30 9.18 8.54 -17.70
CA LEU A 30 9.14 9.64 -18.68
C LEU A 30 8.66 10.95 -18.07
N ASN A 31 7.67 10.91 -17.20
CA ASN A 31 7.12 12.12 -16.56
C ASN A 31 8.09 12.76 -15.58
N CYS A 32 8.86 11.96 -14.83
CA CYS A 32 9.89 12.46 -13.94
C CYS A 32 11.04 13.07 -14.76
N ALA A 33 11.50 12.35 -15.79
CA ALA A 33 12.57 12.83 -16.66
C ALA A 33 12.21 14.14 -17.38
N LYS A 34 10.98 14.29 -17.88
CA LYS A 34 10.46 15.54 -18.46
C LYS A 34 10.45 16.70 -17.45
N PHE A 35 10.08 16.42 -16.21
CA PHE A 35 10.11 17.45 -15.16
C PHE A 35 11.55 17.81 -14.79
N GLU A 36 12.46 16.80 -14.72
CA GLU A 36 13.88 17.01 -14.42
C GLU A 36 14.63 17.76 -15.52
N SER A 37 14.21 17.68 -16.78
CA SER A 37 14.85 18.42 -17.89
C SER A 37 14.74 19.95 -17.74
N GLN A 38 13.76 20.44 -16.97
CA GLN A 38 13.55 21.86 -16.69
C GLN A 38 13.40 22.10 -15.18
N LEU A 39 14.13 21.34 -14.37
CA LEU A 39 13.92 21.27 -12.92
C LEU A 39 13.91 22.62 -12.21
N GLY A 40 14.90 23.48 -12.51
CA GLY A 40 14.99 24.81 -11.88
C GLY A 40 13.78 25.68 -12.18
N LEU A 41 13.38 25.75 -13.45
CA LEU A 41 12.23 26.52 -13.90
C LEU A 41 10.92 25.97 -13.30
N GLU A 42 10.71 24.65 -13.34
CA GLU A 42 9.50 24.00 -12.82
C GLU A 42 9.35 24.22 -11.30
N LEU A 43 10.44 24.10 -10.53
CA LEU A 43 10.39 24.33 -9.08
C LEU A 43 10.18 25.79 -8.73
N THR A 44 10.80 26.72 -9.48
CA THR A 44 10.63 28.17 -9.27
C THR A 44 9.18 28.58 -9.59
N ASN A 45 8.66 28.14 -10.72
CA ASN A 45 7.27 28.40 -11.09
C ASN A 45 6.31 27.85 -10.05
N LEU A 46 6.51 26.60 -9.60
CA LEU A 46 5.68 25.98 -8.59
C LEU A 46 5.73 26.73 -7.24
N CYS A 47 6.91 27.22 -6.86
CA CYS A 47 7.09 28.05 -5.67
C CYS A 47 6.30 29.36 -5.76
N ASN A 48 6.43 30.05 -6.88
CA ASN A 48 5.71 31.31 -7.12
C ASN A 48 4.19 31.07 -7.16
N GLU A 49 3.73 30.06 -7.85
CA GLU A 49 2.31 29.73 -7.95
C GLU A 49 1.69 29.40 -6.59
N VAL A 50 2.39 28.65 -5.75
CA VAL A 50 1.90 28.31 -4.40
C VAL A 50 1.85 29.58 -3.54
N ASN A 51 2.91 30.39 -3.52
CA ASN A 51 2.99 31.56 -2.66
C ASN A 51 2.06 32.70 -3.12
N ASN A 52 1.76 32.77 -4.43
CA ASN A 52 0.78 33.72 -4.99
C ASN A 52 -0.65 33.14 -5.03
N ARG A 53 -0.88 31.90 -4.53
CA ARG A 53 -2.16 31.21 -4.57
C ARG A 53 -2.76 31.07 -5.97
N SER A 54 -1.91 30.99 -6.99
CA SER A 54 -2.30 30.79 -8.38
C SER A 54 -2.17 29.34 -8.86
N TYR A 55 -1.56 28.46 -8.06
CA TYR A 55 -1.46 27.04 -8.39
C TYR A 55 -2.83 26.42 -8.67
N ARG A 56 -2.89 25.63 -9.75
CA ARG A 56 -4.04 24.77 -10.08
C ARG A 56 -3.54 23.36 -10.39
N PRO A 57 -4.22 22.32 -9.90
CA PRO A 57 -3.91 20.94 -10.27
C PRO A 57 -3.99 20.72 -11.78
N GLY A 58 -3.02 19.98 -12.29
CA GLY A 58 -2.97 19.64 -13.71
C GLY A 58 -3.87 18.45 -14.08
N ILE A 59 -3.91 18.14 -15.38
CA ILE A 59 -4.73 17.06 -15.92
C ILE A 59 -4.21 15.71 -15.44
N SER A 60 -5.05 14.95 -14.74
CA SER A 60 -4.77 13.59 -14.32
C SER A 60 -4.84 12.60 -15.48
N ARG A 61 -4.12 11.49 -15.37
CA ARG A 61 -4.22 10.38 -16.32
C ARG A 61 -4.93 9.20 -15.66
N CYS A 62 -5.98 8.71 -16.33
CA CYS A 62 -6.69 7.51 -15.94
C CYS A 62 -6.22 6.32 -16.79
N PHE A 63 -5.97 5.18 -16.18
CA PHE A 63 -5.69 3.92 -16.84
C PHE A 63 -6.08 2.73 -15.97
N ALA A 64 -6.32 1.58 -16.60
CA ALA A 64 -6.64 0.36 -15.89
C ALA A 64 -5.40 -0.55 -15.70
N VAL A 65 -5.28 -1.14 -14.52
CA VAL A 65 -4.33 -2.22 -14.20
C VAL A 65 -5.13 -3.49 -13.96
N LEU A 66 -4.84 -4.56 -14.71
CA LEU A 66 -5.59 -5.81 -14.65
C LEU A 66 -5.07 -6.80 -13.60
N ASN A 67 -3.78 -6.71 -13.26
CA ASN A 67 -3.14 -7.63 -12.32
C ASN A 67 -2.70 -6.93 -11.03
N PRO A 68 -2.88 -7.51 -9.86
CA PRO A 68 -3.48 -8.83 -9.54
C PRO A 68 -5.02 -8.87 -9.61
N LYS A 69 -5.68 -7.74 -9.66
CA LYS A 69 -7.13 -7.54 -9.84
C LYS A 69 -7.35 -6.30 -10.69
N PRO A 70 -8.39 -6.27 -11.53
CA PRO A 70 -8.71 -5.07 -12.29
C PRO A 70 -8.95 -3.88 -11.37
N ARG A 71 -8.28 -2.76 -11.66
CA ARG A 71 -8.38 -1.50 -10.92
C ARG A 71 -8.18 -0.32 -11.85
N GLU A 72 -8.95 0.71 -11.63
CA GLU A 72 -8.79 2.02 -12.22
C GLU A 72 -7.77 2.83 -11.41
N ILE A 73 -6.76 3.36 -12.07
CA ILE A 73 -5.69 4.14 -11.45
C ILE A 73 -5.72 5.56 -11.99
N TRP A 74 -5.67 6.52 -11.08
CA TRP A 74 -5.66 7.95 -11.37
C TRP A 74 -4.31 8.55 -11.02
N ALA A 75 -3.49 8.78 -12.02
CA ALA A 75 -2.16 9.32 -11.83
C ALA A 75 -2.18 10.83 -12.00
N ALA A 76 -1.96 11.56 -10.92
CA ALA A 76 -1.80 13.01 -10.95
C ALA A 76 -0.66 13.45 -11.88
N HIS A 77 -0.75 14.66 -12.43
CA HIS A 77 0.35 15.30 -13.14
C HIS A 77 1.61 15.34 -12.27
N TYR A 78 2.82 15.38 -12.86
CA TYR A 78 4.03 15.23 -12.04
C TYR A 78 4.22 16.39 -11.07
N ARG A 79 3.88 17.63 -11.46
CA ARG A 79 3.88 18.81 -10.58
C ARG A 79 2.98 18.61 -9.35
N ASP A 80 1.80 18.06 -9.56
CA ASP A 80 0.85 17.80 -8.47
C ASP A 80 1.37 16.76 -7.49
N ARG A 81 2.19 15.81 -7.95
CA ARG A 81 2.84 14.85 -7.04
C ARG A 81 3.83 15.54 -6.11
N VAL A 82 4.52 16.60 -6.57
CA VAL A 82 5.36 17.44 -5.69
C VAL A 82 4.48 18.13 -4.64
N ILE A 83 3.35 18.68 -5.04
CA ILE A 83 2.37 19.29 -4.10
C ILE A 83 1.82 18.27 -3.12
N HIS A 84 1.48 17.04 -3.57
CA HIS A 84 1.06 15.98 -2.66
C HIS A 84 2.13 15.66 -1.61
N HIS A 85 3.42 15.68 -1.99
CA HIS A 85 4.51 15.51 -1.05
C HIS A 85 4.65 16.70 -0.09
N ILE A 86 4.38 17.94 -0.52
CA ILE A 86 4.33 19.11 0.36
C ILE A 86 3.21 18.93 1.38
N ILE A 87 1.97 18.70 0.93
CA ILE A 87 0.81 18.52 1.82
C ILE A 87 1.12 17.44 2.85
N VAL A 88 1.48 16.22 2.39
CA VAL A 88 1.68 15.08 3.30
C VAL A 88 2.86 15.31 4.24
N SER A 89 3.94 15.98 3.81
CA SER A 89 5.08 16.29 4.67
C SER A 89 4.72 17.18 5.87
N HIS A 90 3.70 18.02 5.72
CA HIS A 90 3.22 18.90 6.80
C HIS A 90 2.10 18.25 7.63
N VAL A 91 1.24 17.48 6.98
CA VAL A 91 0.06 16.89 7.63
C VAL A 91 0.42 15.62 8.39
N GLU A 92 1.26 14.75 7.82
CA GLU A 92 1.67 13.48 8.42
C GLU A 92 2.21 13.62 9.87
N PRO A 93 3.15 14.53 10.18
CA PRO A 93 3.66 14.67 11.55
C PRO A 93 2.61 15.10 12.57
N ILE A 94 1.58 15.84 12.13
CA ILE A 94 0.49 16.31 12.99
C ILE A 94 -0.41 15.15 13.40
N TYR A 95 -0.78 14.28 12.43
CA TYR A 95 -1.75 13.22 12.63
C TYR A 95 -1.12 11.88 13.04
N GLU A 96 0.14 11.62 12.68
CA GLU A 96 0.83 10.35 13.00
C GLU A 96 0.78 10.01 14.50
N ARG A 97 0.87 11.03 15.36
CA ARG A 97 0.76 10.88 16.82
C ARG A 97 -0.62 10.43 17.30
N SER A 98 -1.66 10.69 16.49
CA SER A 98 -3.05 10.32 16.82
C SER A 98 -3.48 9.00 16.20
N PHE A 99 -2.68 8.42 15.30
CA PHE A 99 -3.02 7.14 14.69
C PHE A 99 -2.86 5.99 15.68
N SER A 100 -3.84 5.09 15.67
CA SER A 100 -3.74 3.83 16.42
C SER A 100 -2.46 3.08 16.06
N SER A 101 -1.81 2.50 17.08
CA SER A 101 -0.68 1.58 16.89
C SER A 101 -1.06 0.31 16.13
N LYS A 102 -2.35 0.05 15.96
CA LYS A 102 -2.93 -1.11 15.26
C LYS A 102 -3.26 -0.84 13.79
N SER A 103 -2.99 0.35 13.29
CA SER A 103 -3.10 0.72 11.87
C SER A 103 -1.73 0.62 11.19
N PHE A 104 -1.58 -0.25 10.19
CA PHE A 104 -0.27 -0.64 9.64
C PHE A 104 0.00 -0.19 8.20
N ALA A 105 -1.01 0.17 7.43
CA ALA A 105 -0.83 0.50 6.02
C ALA A 105 -0.27 1.91 5.82
N CYS A 106 0.59 2.10 4.82
CA CYS A 106 1.08 3.42 4.36
C CYS A 106 1.64 4.33 5.46
N ARG A 107 2.23 3.77 6.52
CA ARG A 107 2.87 4.49 7.62
C ARG A 107 4.34 4.10 7.73
N ARG A 108 5.17 5.05 8.17
CA ARG A 108 6.62 4.85 8.31
C ARG A 108 6.93 3.82 9.40
N GLY A 109 7.81 2.85 9.08
CA GLY A 109 8.14 1.75 10.00
C GLY A 109 7.07 0.67 10.13
N MET A 110 5.89 0.88 9.56
CA MET A 110 4.79 -0.08 9.53
C MET A 110 4.81 -0.92 8.23
N GLY A 111 3.70 -1.49 7.81
CA GLY A 111 3.59 -2.31 6.62
C GLY A 111 3.32 -3.77 6.92
N HIS A 112 3.36 -4.62 5.89
CA HIS A 112 2.94 -6.03 6.00
C HIS A 112 3.71 -6.80 7.09
N HIS A 113 5.02 -6.59 7.20
CA HIS A 113 5.83 -7.34 8.17
C HIS A 113 5.53 -6.91 9.61
N ALA A 114 5.41 -5.61 9.85
CA ALA A 114 5.03 -5.11 11.17
C ALA A 114 3.63 -5.62 11.57
N CYS A 115 2.67 -5.59 10.62
CA CYS A 115 1.33 -6.12 10.84
C CYS A 115 1.35 -7.64 11.17
N MET A 116 2.15 -8.45 10.46
CA MET A 116 2.26 -9.88 10.74
C MET A 116 2.95 -10.17 12.06
N ASN A 117 3.95 -9.37 12.45
CA ASN A 117 4.61 -9.50 13.75
C ASN A 117 3.64 -9.16 14.89
N ASP A 118 2.91 -8.06 14.77
CA ASP A 118 1.89 -7.70 15.78
C ASP A 118 0.77 -8.73 15.85
N LEU A 119 0.32 -9.28 14.70
CA LEU A 119 -0.62 -10.38 14.67
C LEU A 119 -0.12 -11.60 15.48
N SER A 120 1.15 -11.96 15.32
CA SER A 120 1.76 -13.07 16.08
C SER A 120 1.75 -12.79 17.58
N HIS A 121 2.07 -11.56 18.00
CA HIS A 121 2.01 -11.17 19.41
C HIS A 121 0.59 -11.21 19.96
N GLN A 122 -0.38 -10.71 19.21
CA GLN A 122 -1.78 -10.69 19.65
C GLN A 122 -2.35 -12.12 19.72
N VAL A 123 -2.08 -12.98 18.71
CA VAL A 123 -2.50 -14.38 18.76
C VAL A 123 -1.90 -15.09 19.98
N ARG A 124 -0.63 -14.87 20.29
CA ARG A 124 0.02 -15.43 21.49
C ARG A 124 -0.69 -14.98 22.78
N LYS A 125 -1.04 -13.69 22.86
CA LYS A 125 -1.76 -13.12 24.03
C LYS A 125 -3.17 -13.72 24.14
N VAL A 126 -3.96 -13.67 23.07
CA VAL A 126 -5.36 -14.13 23.06
C VAL A 126 -5.45 -15.64 23.27
N SER A 127 -4.52 -16.41 22.68
CA SER A 127 -4.48 -17.87 22.84
C SER A 127 -3.88 -18.33 24.19
N ARG A 128 -3.44 -17.40 25.06
CA ARG A 128 -2.71 -17.73 26.29
C ARG A 128 -1.52 -18.65 26.03
N GLY A 129 -0.69 -18.28 25.03
CA GLY A 129 0.45 -19.11 24.64
C GLY A 129 0.05 -20.39 23.89
N GLY A 130 -1.00 -20.35 23.08
CA GLY A 130 -1.42 -21.49 22.27
C GLY A 130 -2.40 -22.47 22.96
N ARG A 131 -2.79 -22.21 24.20
CA ARG A 131 -3.67 -23.09 24.98
C ARG A 131 -5.15 -23.00 24.60
N VAL A 132 -5.58 -21.84 24.08
CA VAL A 132 -6.98 -21.57 23.72
C VAL A 132 -7.06 -21.25 22.23
N THR A 133 -8.12 -21.74 21.60
CA THR A 133 -8.41 -21.39 20.19
C THR A 133 -8.73 -19.90 20.05
N VAL A 134 -8.06 -19.24 19.10
CA VAL A 134 -8.35 -17.85 18.72
C VAL A 134 -9.35 -17.84 17.59
N TRP A 135 -10.41 -17.08 17.77
CA TRP A 135 -11.38 -16.76 16.74
C TRP A 135 -11.02 -15.44 16.08
N ALA A 136 -11.19 -15.38 14.79
CA ALA A 136 -10.88 -14.20 13.97
C ALA A 136 -12.13 -13.76 13.20
N LEU A 137 -12.49 -12.47 13.38
CA LEU A 137 -13.45 -11.78 12.55
C LEU A 137 -12.69 -10.86 11.60
N LYS A 138 -12.72 -11.18 10.31
CA LYS A 138 -12.16 -10.34 9.25
C LYS A 138 -13.29 -9.61 8.55
N LEU A 139 -13.13 -8.30 8.43
CA LEU A 139 -14.08 -7.38 7.78
C LEU A 139 -13.36 -6.60 6.67
N ASP A 140 -14.08 -6.25 5.61
CA ASP A 140 -13.61 -5.45 4.48
C ASP A 140 -14.63 -4.32 4.24
N ILE A 141 -14.18 -3.09 3.99
CA ILE A 141 -15.09 -2.00 3.67
C ILE A 141 -15.43 -2.05 2.18
N GLU A 142 -16.71 -1.89 1.84
CA GLU A 142 -17.17 -1.99 0.47
C GLU A 142 -16.62 -0.87 -0.39
N SER A 143 -15.87 -1.22 -1.44
CA SER A 143 -15.38 -0.27 -2.46
C SER A 143 -14.68 0.98 -1.88
N PHE A 144 -13.95 0.80 -0.76
CA PHE A 144 -13.44 1.83 0.15
C PHE A 144 -13.00 3.13 -0.53
N PHE A 145 -12.02 3.08 -1.45
CA PHE A 145 -11.45 4.30 -2.05
C PHE A 145 -12.43 5.10 -2.91
N VAL A 146 -13.38 4.43 -3.56
CA VAL A 146 -14.34 5.09 -4.45
C VAL A 146 -15.62 5.53 -3.74
N THR A 147 -15.78 5.15 -2.47
CA THR A 147 -16.92 5.55 -1.61
C THR A 147 -16.55 6.54 -0.52
N ILE A 148 -15.26 6.91 -0.37
CA ILE A 148 -14.84 7.93 0.61
C ILE A 148 -15.58 9.24 0.32
N ASP A 149 -16.23 9.79 1.34
CA ASP A 149 -16.82 11.12 1.30
C ASP A 149 -15.71 12.18 1.28
N ARG A 150 -15.61 12.92 0.16
CA ARG A 150 -14.54 13.89 -0.09
C ARG A 150 -14.60 15.07 0.86
N MET A 151 -15.83 15.49 1.26
CA MET A 151 -16.02 16.61 2.17
C MET A 151 -15.61 16.25 3.59
N ILE A 152 -16.03 15.06 4.07
CA ILE A 152 -15.58 14.55 5.37
C ILE A 152 -14.05 14.46 5.40
N LEU A 153 -13.43 13.87 4.38
CA LEU A 153 -11.97 13.73 4.34
C LEU A 153 -11.25 15.10 4.30
N LYS A 154 -11.74 16.04 3.48
CA LYS A 154 -11.19 17.40 3.43
C LYS A 154 -11.21 18.06 4.80
N ASN A 155 -12.34 18.01 5.49
CA ASN A 155 -12.52 18.61 6.81
C ASN A 155 -11.58 17.97 7.84
N LEU A 156 -11.46 16.62 7.84
CA LEU A 156 -10.50 15.92 8.69
C LEU A 156 -9.06 16.34 8.41
N MET A 157 -8.67 16.54 7.14
CA MET A 157 -7.33 17.00 6.81
C MET A 157 -7.06 18.45 7.26
N LEU A 158 -8.07 19.30 7.27
CA LEU A 158 -7.97 20.71 7.66
C LEU A 158 -8.03 20.94 9.17
N GLU A 159 -8.61 20.01 9.93
CA GLU A 159 -8.96 20.18 11.36
C GLU A 159 -7.80 20.66 12.23
N LYS A 160 -6.61 20.05 12.07
CA LYS A 160 -5.43 20.34 12.90
C LYS A 160 -4.34 21.14 12.18
N VAL A 161 -4.52 21.44 10.90
CA VAL A 161 -3.53 22.15 10.09
C VAL A 161 -3.71 23.65 10.27
N LYS A 162 -2.68 24.33 10.80
CA LYS A 162 -2.70 25.78 11.05
C LYS A 162 -2.05 26.62 9.94
N HIS A 163 -1.11 26.02 9.18
CA HIS A 163 -0.35 26.71 8.15
C HIS A 163 -1.25 27.15 6.97
N PRO A 164 -1.39 28.45 6.67
CA PRO A 164 -2.40 28.94 5.71
C PRO A 164 -2.22 28.40 4.30
N GLU A 165 -0.97 28.30 3.81
CA GLU A 165 -0.68 27.80 2.47
C GLU A 165 -0.94 26.30 2.35
N ILE A 166 -0.67 25.53 3.42
CA ILE A 166 -1.00 24.09 3.43
C ILE A 166 -2.50 23.88 3.46
N ARG A 167 -3.24 24.67 4.23
CA ARG A 167 -4.72 24.65 4.22
C ARG A 167 -5.24 24.91 2.81
N TRP A 168 -4.76 25.96 2.19
CA TRP A 168 -5.15 26.32 0.84
C TRP A 168 -4.78 25.21 -0.18
N LEU A 169 -3.58 24.61 -0.09
CA LEU A 169 -3.20 23.48 -0.96
C LEU A 169 -4.09 22.24 -0.75
N ILE A 170 -4.52 21.97 0.48
CA ILE A 170 -5.49 20.91 0.75
C ILE A 170 -6.82 21.26 0.06
N GLU A 171 -7.31 22.48 0.20
CA GLU A 171 -8.53 22.94 -0.46
C GLU A 171 -8.43 22.81 -1.99
N GLN A 172 -7.30 23.21 -2.60
CA GLN A 172 -7.05 23.05 -4.03
C GLN A 172 -7.05 21.56 -4.45
N ASN A 173 -6.46 20.67 -3.64
CA ASN A 173 -6.43 19.23 -3.94
C ASN A 173 -7.83 18.61 -3.93
N PHE A 174 -8.81 19.17 -3.24
CA PHE A 174 -10.20 18.69 -3.16
C PHE A 174 -11.18 19.50 -4.02
N SER A 175 -10.84 20.73 -4.44
CA SER A 175 -11.73 21.60 -5.23
C SER A 175 -11.95 21.10 -6.65
N ILE A 176 -10.99 20.36 -7.22
CA ILE A 176 -11.07 19.83 -8.58
C ILE A 176 -11.42 18.34 -8.52
N ASP A 177 -12.42 17.96 -9.29
CA ASP A 177 -12.70 16.55 -9.55
C ASP A 177 -11.92 16.11 -10.79
N PRO A 178 -10.90 15.24 -10.65
CA PRO A 178 -10.11 14.79 -11.79
C PRO A 178 -10.93 14.05 -12.85
N ARG A 179 -12.13 13.57 -12.53
CA ARG A 179 -13.01 12.84 -13.46
C ARG A 179 -13.65 13.75 -14.50
N LEU A 180 -13.79 15.04 -14.21
CA LEU A 180 -14.36 16.01 -15.13
C LEU A 180 -13.41 16.36 -16.27
N HIS A 181 -12.09 16.29 -16.02
CA HIS A 181 -11.08 16.58 -17.03
C HIS A 181 -9.83 15.71 -16.84
N PHE A 182 -9.71 14.66 -17.64
CA PHE A 182 -8.59 13.72 -17.58
C PHE A 182 -8.15 13.23 -18.96
N LYS A 183 -6.94 12.72 -19.06
CA LYS A 183 -6.43 11.99 -20.22
C LYS A 183 -6.48 10.51 -19.95
N PHE A 184 -7.13 9.77 -20.84
CA PHE A 184 -7.07 8.32 -20.78
C PHE A 184 -5.72 7.82 -21.34
N SER A 185 -5.16 6.79 -20.73
CA SER A 185 -3.89 6.18 -21.12
C SER A 185 -4.00 4.66 -21.09
N GLY A 186 -3.63 4.01 -22.19
CA GLY A 186 -3.73 2.57 -22.36
C GLY A 186 -4.94 2.14 -23.19
N TRP A 187 -5.32 0.88 -23.07
CA TRP A 187 -6.41 0.28 -23.84
C TRP A 187 -7.76 0.48 -23.12
N ARG A 188 -8.75 1.03 -23.81
CA ARG A 188 -10.10 1.25 -23.22
C ARG A 188 -10.76 -0.05 -22.76
N GLU A 189 -10.57 -1.14 -23.50
CA GLU A 189 -11.05 -2.49 -23.13
C GLU A 189 -10.55 -2.96 -21.74
N HIS A 190 -9.45 -2.41 -21.25
CA HIS A 190 -8.98 -2.69 -19.89
C HIS A 190 -9.83 -2.00 -18.82
N LEU A 191 -10.43 -0.84 -19.12
CA LEU A 191 -11.40 -0.18 -18.25
C LEU A 191 -12.69 -1.00 -18.13
N ASP A 192 -13.16 -1.56 -19.23
CA ASP A 192 -14.37 -2.39 -19.24
C ASP A 192 -14.27 -3.62 -18.35
N LYS A 193 -13.03 -4.09 -18.11
CA LYS A 193 -12.74 -5.19 -17.17
C LYS A 193 -12.77 -4.76 -15.69
N VAL A 194 -12.83 -3.45 -15.41
CA VAL A 194 -12.95 -2.96 -14.02
C VAL A 194 -14.42 -3.03 -13.61
N PRO A 195 -14.76 -3.75 -12.52
CA PRO A 195 -16.14 -3.81 -12.03
C PRO A 195 -16.69 -2.40 -11.75
N LYS A 196 -17.93 -2.12 -12.13
CA LYS A 196 -18.57 -0.80 -11.93
C LYS A 196 -18.47 -0.30 -10.49
N ASN A 197 -18.65 -1.19 -9.51
CA ASN A 197 -18.50 -0.85 -8.09
C ASN A 197 -17.06 -0.58 -7.63
N LYS A 198 -16.08 -0.64 -8.53
CA LYS A 198 -14.65 -0.33 -8.29
C LYS A 198 -14.10 0.72 -9.25
N SER A 199 -14.92 1.18 -10.18
CA SER A 199 -14.60 2.31 -11.04
C SER A 199 -15.08 3.60 -10.39
N TRP A 200 -14.19 4.54 -10.19
CA TRP A 200 -14.54 5.84 -9.64
C TRP A 200 -15.44 6.64 -10.55
N LEU A 201 -15.40 6.40 -11.86
CA LEU A 201 -16.29 7.00 -12.84
C LEU A 201 -17.77 6.66 -12.60
N SER A 202 -18.07 5.62 -11.84
CA SER A 202 -19.45 5.19 -11.53
C SER A 202 -20.05 5.84 -10.27
N TYR A 203 -19.32 6.75 -9.61
CA TYR A 203 -19.74 7.35 -8.33
C TYR A 203 -20.00 8.84 -8.47
N SER A 204 -20.80 9.38 -7.54
CA SER A 204 -21.17 10.80 -7.52
C SER A 204 -19.96 11.74 -7.28
N GLU A 205 -20.14 13.01 -7.57
CA GLU A 205 -19.08 14.04 -7.54
C GLU A 205 -18.38 14.15 -6.18
N ASN A 206 -19.11 14.02 -5.09
CA ASN A 206 -18.57 14.11 -3.73
C ASN A 206 -17.99 12.79 -3.19
N GLN A 207 -17.99 11.73 -4.00
CA GLN A 207 -17.51 10.42 -3.60
C GLN A 207 -16.18 10.06 -4.28
N GLY A 208 -15.34 9.39 -3.51
CA GLY A 208 -14.12 8.76 -3.97
C GLY A 208 -12.90 9.67 -4.01
N ILE A 209 -11.76 9.02 -3.95
CA ILE A 209 -10.43 9.62 -4.05
C ILE A 209 -9.55 8.82 -5.03
N PRO A 210 -8.62 9.48 -5.74
CA PRO A 210 -7.81 8.83 -6.76
C PRO A 210 -6.89 7.75 -6.19
N ILE A 211 -7.03 6.52 -6.67
CA ILE A 211 -6.10 5.43 -6.31
C ILE A 211 -4.76 5.69 -7.00
N GLY A 212 -3.70 5.78 -6.19
CA GLY A 212 -2.32 5.98 -6.66
C GLY A 212 -1.68 7.28 -6.18
N ASN A 213 -2.43 8.22 -5.64
CA ASN A 213 -1.92 9.47 -5.10
C ASN A 213 -1.49 9.32 -3.63
N LEU A 214 -0.44 10.04 -3.24
CA LEU A 214 0.09 10.01 -1.87
C LEU A 214 -0.92 10.59 -0.87
N THR A 215 -1.61 11.68 -1.23
CA THR A 215 -2.67 12.29 -0.41
C THR A 215 -3.82 11.33 -0.14
N SER A 216 -4.17 10.47 -1.13
CA SER A 216 -5.20 9.46 -0.95
C SER A 216 -4.79 8.36 0.01
N GLN A 217 -3.52 7.93 -0.03
CA GLN A 217 -3.00 6.90 0.87
C GLN A 217 -2.97 7.39 2.33
N PHE A 218 -2.51 8.61 2.54
CA PHE A 218 -2.53 9.24 3.87
C PHE A 218 -3.96 9.50 4.34
N GLY A 219 -4.78 10.09 3.46
CA GLY A 219 -6.17 10.43 3.74
C GLY A 219 -7.02 9.21 4.13
N ALA A 220 -6.78 8.07 3.49
CA ALA A 220 -7.47 6.81 3.83
C ALA A 220 -7.23 6.37 5.29
N ASN A 221 -5.99 6.51 5.79
CA ASN A 221 -5.70 6.22 7.19
C ASN A 221 -6.35 7.25 8.13
N LEU A 222 -6.30 8.53 7.78
CA LEU A 222 -6.93 9.59 8.58
C LEU A 222 -8.45 9.40 8.64
N TYR A 223 -9.06 9.02 7.53
CA TYR A 223 -10.50 8.80 7.42
C TYR A 223 -11.01 7.71 8.38
N LEU A 224 -10.23 6.66 8.57
CA LEU A 224 -10.57 5.53 9.44
C LEU A 224 -9.96 5.61 10.86
N ASN A 225 -9.18 6.65 11.16
CA ASN A 225 -8.52 6.75 12.47
C ASN A 225 -9.51 6.75 13.64
N ALA A 226 -10.64 7.45 13.50
CA ALA A 226 -11.66 7.48 14.55
C ALA A 226 -12.37 6.11 14.70
N LEU A 227 -12.49 5.32 13.63
CA LEU A 227 -12.95 3.94 13.70
C LEU A 227 -11.99 3.06 14.49
N ASP A 228 -10.66 3.24 14.29
CA ASP A 228 -9.67 2.49 15.06
C ASP A 228 -9.84 2.75 16.55
N HIS A 229 -10.00 4.01 16.94
CA HIS A 229 -10.23 4.40 18.33
C HIS A 229 -11.56 3.90 18.88
N PHE A 230 -12.63 3.90 18.09
CA PHE A 230 -13.91 3.32 18.46
C PHE A 230 -13.77 1.81 18.76
N ILE A 231 -13.08 1.07 17.87
CA ILE A 231 -12.84 -0.36 18.09
C ILE A 231 -12.00 -0.59 19.34
N GLU A 232 -10.94 0.17 19.55
CA GLU A 232 -10.02 -0.03 20.68
C GLU A 232 -10.63 0.37 22.03
N ARG A 233 -11.42 1.46 22.08
CA ARG A 233 -11.88 2.07 23.34
C ARG A 233 -13.30 1.67 23.72
N GLU A 234 -14.17 1.52 22.74
CA GLU A 234 -15.60 1.21 22.98
C GLU A 234 -15.84 -0.32 22.86
N LEU A 235 -15.41 -0.94 21.76
CA LEU A 235 -15.62 -2.36 21.54
C LEU A 235 -14.64 -3.24 22.33
N LYS A 236 -13.44 -2.74 22.61
CA LYS A 236 -12.39 -3.36 23.45
C LYS A 236 -12.16 -4.84 23.15
N PRO A 237 -11.96 -5.25 21.88
CA PRO A 237 -11.71 -6.64 21.57
C PRO A 237 -10.39 -7.11 22.17
N GLN A 238 -10.21 -8.42 22.33
CA GLN A 238 -8.97 -8.98 22.86
C GLN A 238 -7.77 -8.78 21.93
N GLY A 239 -8.01 -8.60 20.61
CA GLY A 239 -7.02 -8.23 19.62
C GLY A 239 -7.66 -7.51 18.43
N PHE A 240 -6.91 -6.58 17.84
CA PHE A 240 -7.34 -5.76 16.71
C PHE A 240 -6.17 -5.34 15.85
N LEU A 241 -6.34 -5.40 14.52
CA LEU A 241 -5.40 -4.87 13.53
C LEU A 241 -6.19 -4.32 12.34
N ARG A 242 -5.69 -3.23 11.75
CA ARG A 242 -6.20 -2.72 10.48
C ARG A 242 -5.06 -2.53 9.48
N TYR A 243 -5.29 -2.99 8.27
CA TYR A 243 -4.42 -2.73 7.14
C TYR A 243 -5.23 -2.11 6.00
N MET A 244 -5.26 -0.78 5.91
CA MET A 244 -6.14 0.01 5.04
C MET A 244 -7.63 -0.29 5.35
N ASP A 245 -8.34 -0.91 4.41
CA ASP A 245 -9.73 -1.34 4.50
C ASP A 245 -9.92 -2.75 5.09
N ASP A 246 -8.84 -3.53 5.21
CA ASP A 246 -8.86 -4.85 5.85
C ASP A 246 -8.78 -4.73 7.37
N ILE A 247 -9.87 -5.05 8.07
CA ILE A 247 -9.98 -5.04 9.54
C ILE A 247 -9.93 -6.47 10.04
N LEU A 248 -9.12 -6.76 11.07
CA LEU A 248 -9.03 -8.06 11.71
C LEU A 248 -9.20 -7.92 13.21
N ILE A 249 -10.18 -8.60 13.77
CA ILE A 249 -10.52 -8.60 15.19
C ILE A 249 -10.37 -10.02 15.73
N LEU A 250 -9.78 -10.17 16.92
CA LEU A 250 -9.44 -11.45 17.52
C LEU A 250 -10.07 -11.60 18.91
N ALA A 251 -10.56 -12.80 19.20
CA ALA A 251 -11.04 -13.15 20.53
C ALA A 251 -10.80 -14.65 20.86
N SER A 252 -10.92 -15.01 22.14
CA SER A 252 -10.77 -16.38 22.63
C SER A 252 -12.03 -17.23 22.47
N SER A 253 -13.15 -16.65 22.04
CA SER A 253 -14.38 -17.37 21.71
C SER A 253 -15.15 -16.63 20.60
N LYS A 254 -16.02 -17.36 19.90
CA LYS A 254 -16.88 -16.81 18.85
C LYS A 254 -17.85 -15.76 19.42
N ASP A 255 -18.39 -16.03 20.62
CA ASP A 255 -19.42 -15.18 21.23
C ASP A 255 -18.91 -13.75 21.51
N LYS A 256 -17.63 -13.61 21.85
CA LYS A 256 -17.01 -12.29 22.06
C LYS A 256 -16.87 -11.46 20.78
N LEU A 257 -17.12 -12.05 19.63
CA LEU A 257 -17.09 -11.38 18.32
C LEU A 257 -18.50 -11.12 17.79
N ASN A 258 -19.54 -11.67 18.46
CA ASN A 258 -20.92 -11.42 18.06
C ASN A 258 -21.29 -9.95 18.26
N GLY A 259 -22.05 -9.38 17.32
CA GLY A 259 -22.49 -7.98 17.35
C GLY A 259 -21.42 -6.95 16.97
N ILE A 260 -20.13 -7.32 16.93
CA ILE A 260 -19.06 -6.36 16.58
C ILE A 260 -19.20 -5.86 15.13
N GLU A 261 -19.59 -6.75 14.22
CA GLU A 261 -19.80 -6.37 12.81
C GLU A 261 -20.87 -5.30 12.68
N GLU A 262 -22.01 -5.50 13.30
CA GLU A 262 -23.15 -4.59 13.25
C GLU A 262 -22.79 -3.22 13.85
N MET A 263 -22.03 -3.23 14.96
CA MET A 263 -21.55 -2.00 15.59
C MET A 263 -20.56 -1.26 14.69
N VAL A 264 -19.63 -1.97 14.05
CA VAL A 264 -18.66 -1.38 13.10
C VAL A 264 -19.37 -0.87 11.85
N ASP A 265 -20.33 -1.62 11.29
CA ASP A 265 -21.11 -1.20 10.12
C ASP A 265 -21.95 0.04 10.42
N SER A 266 -22.67 0.05 11.55
CA SER A 266 -23.45 1.20 12.00
C SER A 266 -22.58 2.45 12.21
N TRP A 267 -21.39 2.26 12.82
CA TRP A 267 -20.45 3.35 13.01
C TRP A 267 -19.96 3.93 11.67
N LEU A 268 -19.62 3.07 10.71
CA LEU A 268 -19.16 3.46 9.37
C LEU A 268 -20.27 4.22 8.63
N GLN A 269 -21.50 3.74 8.65
CA GLN A 269 -22.63 4.40 7.99
C GLN A 269 -22.87 5.79 8.59
N LYS A 270 -22.93 5.87 9.92
CA LYS A 270 -23.22 7.14 10.63
C LYS A 270 -22.12 8.18 10.48
N ASN A 271 -20.85 7.77 10.53
CA ASN A 271 -19.72 8.70 10.66
C ASN A 271 -18.92 8.87 9.36
N ARG A 272 -19.06 7.96 8.39
CA ARG A 272 -18.21 7.93 7.20
C ARG A 272 -18.97 7.72 5.89
N ASN A 273 -20.30 7.61 5.93
CA ASN A 273 -21.13 7.30 4.76
C ASN A 273 -20.63 6.04 4.00
N GLN A 274 -20.10 5.05 4.75
CA GLN A 274 -19.57 3.81 4.22
C GLN A 274 -20.20 2.60 4.88
N LYS A 275 -20.06 1.43 4.26
CA LYS A 275 -20.61 0.17 4.78
C LYS A 275 -19.61 -0.96 4.63
N LEU A 276 -19.81 -2.01 5.41
CA LEU A 276 -19.03 -3.24 5.30
C LEU A 276 -19.43 -4.06 4.07
N ASN A 277 -18.47 -4.76 3.51
CA ASN A 277 -18.69 -5.73 2.44
C ASN A 277 -19.09 -7.08 3.05
N ARG A 278 -20.38 -7.34 3.15
CA ARG A 278 -20.91 -8.58 3.76
C ARG A 278 -20.45 -9.85 3.05
N ALA A 279 -20.19 -9.80 1.74
CA ALA A 279 -19.67 -10.94 0.98
C ALA A 279 -18.22 -11.31 1.32
N LYS A 280 -17.49 -10.42 1.99
CA LYS A 280 -16.10 -10.63 2.40
C LYS A 280 -15.93 -10.68 3.92
N LYS A 281 -16.95 -11.00 4.66
CA LYS A 281 -16.89 -11.31 6.08
C LYS A 281 -16.40 -12.74 6.29
N TYR A 282 -15.45 -12.90 7.18
CA TYR A 282 -14.98 -14.22 7.62
C TYR A 282 -14.93 -14.26 9.14
N LEU A 283 -15.70 -15.15 9.75
CA LEU A 283 -15.67 -15.45 11.18
C LEU A 283 -15.27 -16.93 11.34
N VAL A 284 -13.99 -17.13 11.67
CA VAL A 284 -13.40 -18.48 11.67
C VAL A 284 -12.46 -18.68 12.85
N PRO A 285 -12.32 -19.92 13.36
CA PRO A 285 -11.22 -20.23 14.26
C PRO A 285 -9.90 -20.20 13.48
N LEU A 286 -8.87 -19.57 14.02
CA LEU A 286 -7.56 -19.51 13.34
C LEU A 286 -6.90 -20.87 13.15
N THR A 287 -7.35 -21.91 13.85
CA THR A 287 -6.93 -23.31 13.62
C THR A 287 -7.31 -23.83 12.25
N SER A 288 -8.38 -23.34 11.64
CA SER A 288 -8.76 -23.67 10.25
C SER A 288 -7.90 -22.93 9.21
N GLY A 289 -7.25 -21.82 9.63
CA GLY A 289 -6.45 -20.95 8.78
C GLY A 289 -7.28 -19.88 8.07
N LEU A 290 -6.74 -18.66 8.03
CA LEU A 290 -7.36 -17.48 7.42
C LEU A 290 -6.41 -16.87 6.38
N ASP A 291 -6.94 -16.45 5.23
CA ASP A 291 -6.21 -15.66 4.25
C ASP A 291 -6.24 -14.18 4.66
N TYR A 292 -5.05 -13.63 5.01
CA TYR A 292 -4.88 -12.24 5.42
C TYR A 292 -3.65 -11.62 4.78
N LEU A 293 -3.80 -10.47 4.13
CA LEU A 293 -2.75 -9.71 3.43
C LEU A 293 -1.90 -10.56 2.47
N GLY A 294 -2.51 -11.58 1.85
CA GLY A 294 -1.83 -12.50 0.94
C GLY A 294 -0.97 -13.55 1.63
N PHE A 295 -1.16 -13.76 2.92
CA PHE A 295 -0.64 -14.89 3.68
C PHE A 295 -1.78 -15.77 4.15
N LYS A 296 -1.50 -17.05 4.34
CA LYS A 296 -2.37 -17.95 5.11
C LYS A 296 -1.83 -17.99 6.54
N VAL A 297 -2.61 -17.47 7.48
CA VAL A 297 -2.30 -17.48 8.90
C VAL A 297 -3.08 -18.59 9.58
N LYS A 298 -2.41 -19.41 10.38
CA LYS A 298 -3.03 -20.56 11.06
C LYS A 298 -2.48 -20.65 12.48
N GLN A 299 -3.40 -20.77 13.45
CA GLN A 299 -2.99 -21.08 14.82
C GLN A 299 -2.51 -22.53 14.90
N ILE A 300 -1.42 -22.72 15.64
CA ILE A 300 -0.88 -24.04 16.02
C ILE A 300 -0.70 -24.04 17.54
N PHE A 301 -0.78 -25.22 18.14
CA PHE A 301 -0.64 -25.37 19.60
C PHE A 301 0.84 -25.49 20.01
N GLU A 302 1.61 -24.45 19.67
CA GLU A 302 3.03 -24.32 20.00
C GLU A 302 3.21 -23.11 20.94
N PRO A 303 3.61 -23.31 22.24
CA PRO A 303 3.60 -22.24 23.22
C PRO A 303 4.49 -21.03 22.89
N LYS A 304 5.64 -21.28 22.28
CA LYS A 304 6.59 -20.19 21.92
C LYS A 304 6.12 -19.38 20.72
N ASN A 305 5.45 -20.04 19.74
CA ASN A 305 5.02 -19.38 18.52
C ASN A 305 3.71 -19.99 18.01
N PRO A 306 2.56 -19.61 18.61
CA PRO A 306 1.27 -20.22 18.29
C PRO A 306 0.69 -19.82 16.92
N LEU A 307 1.38 -19.00 16.12
CA LEU A 307 0.93 -18.61 14.79
C LEU A 307 1.88 -19.07 13.70
N MET A 308 1.37 -19.87 12.78
CA MET A 308 2.03 -20.25 11.54
C MET A 308 1.61 -19.27 10.43
N ILE A 309 2.58 -18.63 9.79
CA ILE A 309 2.36 -17.72 8.67
C ILE A 309 2.98 -18.34 7.42
N LEU A 310 2.15 -18.66 6.45
CA LEU A 310 2.56 -19.24 5.16
C LEU A 310 2.19 -18.29 4.02
N PRO A 311 3.00 -18.21 2.94
CA PRO A 311 2.58 -17.51 1.75
C PRO A 311 1.33 -18.15 1.16
N SER A 312 0.36 -17.34 0.73
CA SER A 312 -0.85 -17.85 0.07
C SER A 312 -0.52 -18.65 -1.19
N LYS A 313 -1.41 -19.57 -1.60
CA LYS A 313 -1.24 -20.34 -2.85
C LYS A 313 -0.92 -19.43 -4.05
N LYS A 314 -1.60 -18.29 -4.15
CA LYS A 314 -1.39 -17.29 -5.21
C LYS A 314 0.02 -16.70 -5.17
N LYS A 315 0.56 -16.34 -3.99
CA LYS A 315 1.94 -15.84 -3.84
C LYS A 315 2.97 -16.88 -4.23
N LYS A 316 2.77 -18.13 -3.81
CA LYS A 316 3.64 -19.26 -4.18
C LYS A 316 3.66 -19.46 -5.70
N PHE A 317 2.48 -19.55 -6.32
CA PHE A 317 2.34 -19.72 -7.78
C PHE A 317 3.01 -18.57 -8.55
N THR A 318 2.80 -17.35 -8.12
CA THR A 318 3.38 -16.17 -8.79
C THR A 318 4.90 -16.13 -8.64
N LEU A 319 5.44 -16.52 -7.48
CA LEU A 319 6.89 -16.66 -7.27
C LEU A 319 7.49 -17.68 -8.23
N VAL A 320 6.89 -18.89 -8.30
CA VAL A 320 7.30 -19.95 -9.23
C VAL A 320 7.27 -19.46 -10.69
N LYS A 321 6.19 -18.77 -11.09
CA LYS A 321 6.07 -18.19 -12.44
C LYS A 321 7.17 -17.18 -12.74
N ASP A 322 7.53 -16.33 -11.79
CA ASP A 322 8.59 -15.34 -11.98
C ASP A 322 9.98 -15.99 -12.05
N PHE A 323 10.23 -17.03 -11.25
CA PHE A 323 11.45 -17.83 -11.35
C PHE A 323 11.57 -18.56 -12.71
N ARG A 324 10.47 -19.16 -13.21
CA ARG A 324 10.45 -19.79 -14.55
C ARG A 324 10.82 -18.76 -15.62
N LYS A 325 10.23 -17.58 -15.59
CA LYS A 325 10.55 -16.50 -16.52
C LYS A 325 12.01 -16.05 -16.45
N LEU A 326 12.59 -16.02 -15.26
CA LEU A 326 14.01 -15.68 -15.08
C LEU A 326 14.90 -16.78 -15.62
N ARG A 327 14.58 -18.05 -15.34
CA ARG A 327 15.28 -19.21 -15.88
C ARG A 327 15.25 -19.24 -17.41
N ASP A 328 14.07 -19.12 -18.00
CA ASP A 328 13.88 -19.19 -19.45
C ASP A 328 14.61 -18.05 -20.17
N TRP A 329 14.69 -16.88 -19.54
CA TRP A 329 15.48 -15.76 -20.03
C TRP A 329 16.99 -16.05 -20.01
N ASN A 330 17.51 -16.60 -18.91
CA ASN A 330 18.92 -16.95 -18.80
C ASN A 330 19.30 -18.10 -19.75
N TRP A 331 18.35 -19.02 -20.02
CA TRP A 331 18.53 -20.09 -21.00
C TRP A 331 18.74 -19.55 -22.41
N ASN A 332 17.91 -18.63 -22.87
CA ASN A 332 18.02 -18.05 -24.21
C ASN A 332 19.38 -17.35 -24.42
N ILE A 333 19.86 -16.61 -23.41
CA ILE A 333 21.16 -15.94 -23.48
C ILE A 333 22.32 -16.94 -23.60
N MET A 334 22.23 -18.09 -22.93
CA MET A 334 23.31 -19.09 -22.93
C MET A 334 23.40 -19.91 -24.22
N PHE A 335 22.26 -20.14 -24.89
CA PHE A 335 22.21 -20.93 -26.12
C PHE A 335 22.31 -20.10 -27.41
N PHE A 336 22.08 -18.79 -27.34
CA PHE A 336 22.13 -17.86 -28.47
C PHE A 336 23.08 -16.68 -28.16
N PRO A 337 24.43 -16.95 -28.06
CA PRO A 337 25.39 -15.90 -27.69
C PRO A 337 25.49 -14.77 -28.72
N HIS A 338 25.04 -14.98 -29.97
CA HIS A 338 24.98 -13.92 -30.98
C HIS A 338 23.92 -12.85 -30.70
N GLU A 339 22.93 -13.16 -29.87
CA GLU A 339 21.92 -12.20 -29.38
C GLU A 339 22.42 -11.37 -28.20
N LEU A 340 23.62 -11.61 -27.70
CA LEU A 340 24.25 -10.82 -26.63
C LEU A 340 24.32 -9.33 -26.95
N ALA A 341 24.44 -8.97 -28.24
CA ALA A 341 24.38 -7.58 -28.70
C ALA A 341 23.03 -6.88 -28.38
N PHE A 342 21.97 -7.65 -28.24
CA PHE A 342 20.62 -7.18 -27.91
C PHE A 342 20.20 -7.50 -26.46
N PHE A 343 21.17 -7.87 -25.59
CA PHE A 343 20.88 -8.15 -24.19
C PHE A 343 20.34 -6.92 -23.48
N ASP A 344 19.03 -6.91 -23.23
CA ASP A 344 18.40 -5.84 -22.46
C ASP A 344 18.67 -6.04 -20.95
N LYS A 345 19.79 -5.50 -20.48
CA LYS A 345 20.14 -5.44 -19.05
C LYS A 345 18.98 -4.88 -18.20
N THR A 346 18.15 -4.02 -18.78
CA THR A 346 17.01 -3.41 -18.10
C THR A 346 15.89 -4.42 -17.89
N ALA A 347 15.58 -5.26 -18.88
CA ALA A 347 14.59 -6.31 -18.77
C ALA A 347 15.03 -7.39 -17.76
N HIS A 348 16.30 -7.79 -17.76
CA HIS A 348 16.86 -8.72 -16.78
C HIS A 348 16.74 -8.16 -15.36
N ARG A 349 17.18 -6.93 -15.12
CA ARG A 349 17.04 -6.25 -13.82
C ARG A 349 15.58 -6.16 -13.36
N LYS A 350 14.62 -5.91 -14.26
CA LYS A 350 13.18 -5.91 -13.94
C LYS A 350 12.70 -7.29 -13.47
N LYS A 351 13.10 -8.36 -14.15
CA LYS A 351 12.73 -9.74 -13.79
C LYS A 351 13.33 -10.13 -12.44
N LEU A 352 14.61 -9.85 -12.24
CA LEU A 352 15.31 -10.09 -10.98
C LEU A 352 14.69 -9.28 -9.82
N SER A 353 14.37 -8.02 -10.06
CA SER A 353 13.69 -7.16 -9.08
C SER A 353 12.31 -7.71 -8.68
N SER A 354 11.55 -8.27 -9.65
CA SER A 354 10.25 -8.90 -9.36
C SER A 354 10.42 -10.12 -8.44
N VAL A 355 11.37 -11.00 -8.73
CA VAL A 355 11.69 -12.17 -7.90
C VAL A 355 12.13 -11.73 -6.50
N ASN A 356 13.05 -10.78 -6.39
CA ASN A 356 13.56 -10.27 -5.11
C ASN A 356 12.46 -9.61 -4.27
N SER A 357 11.58 -8.83 -4.88
CA SER A 357 10.43 -8.24 -4.20
C SER A 357 9.52 -9.32 -3.59
N ARG A 358 9.27 -10.42 -4.32
CA ARG A 358 8.45 -11.52 -3.83
C ARG A 358 9.12 -12.35 -2.74
N LEU A 359 10.43 -12.60 -2.87
CA LEU A 359 11.23 -13.24 -1.81
C LEU A 359 11.20 -12.39 -0.53
N GLY A 360 11.36 -11.08 -0.66
CA GLY A 360 11.26 -10.15 0.46
C GLY A 360 9.89 -10.20 1.17
N MET A 361 8.79 -10.33 0.41
CA MET A 361 7.46 -10.45 1.00
C MET A 361 7.26 -11.71 1.86
N ILE A 362 7.97 -12.80 1.56
CA ILE A 362 7.80 -14.10 2.26
C ILE A 362 8.94 -14.41 3.25
N LYS A 363 9.90 -13.49 3.42
CA LYS A 363 11.10 -13.74 4.26
C LYS A 363 10.77 -14.11 5.71
N ASN A 364 9.71 -13.53 6.27
CA ASN A 364 9.29 -13.73 7.66
C ASN A 364 8.27 -14.86 7.83
N THR A 365 8.13 -15.73 6.82
CA THR A 365 7.20 -16.86 6.90
C THR A 365 7.93 -18.17 7.22
N LYS A 366 7.26 -19.15 7.84
CA LYS A 366 7.78 -20.52 7.98
C LYS A 366 7.84 -21.24 6.63
N SER A 367 8.43 -20.62 5.63
CA SER A 367 8.49 -21.13 4.24
C SER A 367 9.91 -21.37 3.75
N PHE A 368 10.90 -21.46 4.65
CA PHE A 368 12.30 -21.66 4.29
C PHE A 368 12.49 -22.89 3.39
N THR A 369 11.96 -24.04 3.80
CA THR A 369 12.05 -25.29 3.01
C THR A 369 11.42 -25.14 1.64
N HIS A 370 10.25 -24.49 1.56
CA HIS A 370 9.58 -24.26 0.28
C HIS A 370 10.34 -23.25 -0.61
N ARG A 371 10.92 -22.21 -0.02
CA ARG A 371 11.78 -21.25 -0.76
C ARG A 371 13.02 -21.94 -1.29
N LYS A 372 13.69 -22.72 -0.43
CA LYS A 372 14.87 -23.50 -0.77
C LYS A 372 14.54 -24.45 -1.92
N ALA A 373 13.53 -25.31 -1.79
CA ALA A 373 13.11 -26.24 -2.83
C ALA A 373 12.71 -25.54 -4.14
N THR A 374 12.00 -24.39 -4.06
CA THR A 374 11.64 -23.62 -5.25
C THR A 374 12.88 -23.10 -5.98
N ILE A 375 13.85 -22.58 -5.25
CA ILE A 375 15.09 -22.05 -5.83
C ILE A 375 15.95 -23.19 -6.39
N GLU A 376 16.12 -24.28 -5.65
CA GLU A 376 16.88 -25.46 -6.07
C GLU A 376 16.30 -26.09 -7.34
N ASN A 377 14.98 -26.18 -7.44
CA ASN A 377 14.31 -26.77 -8.63
C ASN A 377 14.35 -25.88 -9.87
N PHE A 378 14.65 -24.57 -9.73
CA PHE A 378 14.68 -23.63 -10.85
C PHE A 378 16.06 -23.09 -11.20
N LEU A 379 17.07 -23.39 -10.40
CA LEU A 379 18.45 -23.04 -10.66
C LEU A 379 19.21 -24.27 -11.16
N ARG A 380 20.16 -24.06 -12.09
CA ARG A 380 21.08 -25.12 -12.51
C ARG A 380 22.04 -25.50 -11.39
N PRO A 381 22.63 -26.71 -11.42
CA PRO A 381 23.59 -27.17 -10.42
C PRO A 381 24.75 -26.20 -10.20
N GLU A 382 25.21 -25.53 -11.25
CA GLU A 382 26.29 -24.53 -11.19
C GLU A 382 25.83 -23.22 -10.49
N GLN A 383 24.65 -22.72 -10.86
CA GLN A 383 24.01 -21.57 -10.20
C GLN A 383 23.57 -21.91 -8.77
N GLN A 384 23.20 -23.18 -8.50
CA GLN A 384 22.92 -23.66 -7.15
C GLN A 384 24.16 -23.66 -6.26
N ARG A 385 25.36 -23.96 -6.82
CA ARG A 385 26.63 -23.89 -6.06
C ARG A 385 27.00 -22.47 -5.66
N GLU A 386 26.78 -21.53 -6.53
CA GLU A 386 27.11 -20.12 -6.32
C GLU A 386 26.13 -19.42 -5.41
N ILE A 387 24.85 -19.54 -5.70
CA ILE A 387 23.76 -19.01 -4.90
C ILE A 387 23.52 -19.85 -3.64
N GLY A 388 23.69 -21.16 -3.71
CA GLY A 388 23.53 -22.09 -2.60
C GLY A 388 24.52 -21.86 -1.45
N ARG A 389 25.77 -21.44 -1.72
CA ARG A 389 26.72 -21.07 -0.69
C ARG A 389 26.31 -19.80 0.07
N GLU A 390 25.75 -18.81 -0.60
CA GLU A 390 25.17 -17.63 0.04
C GLU A 390 23.84 -17.93 0.73
N LEU A 391 23.00 -18.81 0.15
CA LEU A 391 21.73 -19.28 0.69
C LEU A 391 21.86 -20.04 2.01
N LEU A 392 22.87 -20.90 2.12
CA LEU A 392 23.11 -21.74 3.30
C LEU A 392 23.80 -20.97 4.43
N LYS A 393 24.56 -19.91 4.11
CA LYS A 393 25.21 -19.05 5.12
C LYS A 393 24.24 -18.19 5.92
N VAL A 394 23.02 -17.98 5.43
CA VAL A 394 22.06 -17.10 6.07
C VAL A 394 20.89 -17.91 6.62
N LYS A 395 21.10 -18.53 7.78
CA LYS A 395 19.99 -19.07 8.59
C LYS A 395 18.93 -17.95 8.79
N GLY A 396 17.90 -17.92 7.95
CA GLY A 396 16.71 -17.11 8.16
C GLY A 396 16.47 -15.89 7.27
N SER A 397 17.43 -15.41 6.44
CA SER A 397 17.24 -14.17 5.69
C SER A 397 17.58 -14.26 4.20
N PHE A 398 16.81 -15.02 3.45
CA PHE A 398 16.85 -14.94 2.00
C PHE A 398 16.09 -13.71 1.53
N THR A 399 16.76 -12.60 1.29
CA THR A 399 16.12 -11.32 1.00
C THR A 399 16.26 -10.84 -0.44
N SER A 400 17.31 -11.28 -1.17
CA SER A 400 17.54 -10.86 -2.55
C SER A 400 18.51 -11.77 -3.28
N LEU A 401 18.40 -11.84 -4.61
CA LEU A 401 19.41 -12.37 -5.52
C LEU A 401 20.27 -11.18 -5.98
N LYS A 402 21.60 -11.28 -5.87
CA LYS A 402 22.50 -10.25 -6.37
C LYS A 402 22.71 -10.43 -7.88
N TYR A 403 22.93 -9.33 -8.56
CA TYR A 403 23.35 -9.27 -9.94
C TYR A 403 24.87 -9.04 -9.92
N ASP A 404 25.63 -10.06 -10.25
CA ASP A 404 27.04 -9.92 -10.57
C ASP A 404 27.13 -9.58 -12.06
N GLY A 405 27.58 -8.38 -12.33
CA GLY A 405 27.50 -7.50 -13.44
C GLY A 405 27.90 -7.93 -14.84
#